data_9c31e51e602fd3c6094daceb2b668d2f
#
_entry.id   9c31e51e602fd3c6094daceb2b668d2f
#
_cell.length_a   1.000
_cell.length_b   1.000
_cell.length_c   1.000
_cell.angle_alpha   90.00
_cell.angle_beta   90.00
_cell.angle_gamma   90.00
#
_symmetry.space_group_name_H-M   'P 1'
#
loop_
_entity.id
_entity.type
_entity.pdbx_description
1 polymer ?
#
loop_
_entity_poly.entity_id
_entity_poly.type
_entity_poly.pdbx_seq_one_letter_code
_entity_poly.pdbx_strand_id
1 'polypeptide(L)'
;MTDIRAVLKTLAVALPFGLAAFICVYGSLTASIPGTGVTTDPREIFATLGAAFTGPWGALLIGVLAGSYDPMPGFYPATITAHVAGALWMAFAYKKLVFEKFSSWLFFPAWIGLIAVYYFGVCIPVLVFGASLSPDLFARVFPDATPGQALLDLCISIWPEVILTSLITAVFLALIPKKSRKPLW
;
A
#
# COMPACT_ATOMS: atom_id res chain seq x y z
N MET A 1 18.32 12.56 -18.81
CA MET A 1 17.01 13.15 -19.09
C MET A 1 15.95 12.05 -19.03
N THR A 2 14.94 12.20 -18.21
CA THR A 2 13.85 11.21 -18.12
C THR A 2 13.00 11.33 -19.39
N ASP A 3 12.80 10.22 -20.09
CA ASP A 3 11.95 10.21 -21.30
C ASP A 3 10.49 10.47 -20.88
N ILE A 4 9.96 11.61 -21.31
CA ILE A 4 8.59 12.04 -21.01
C ILE A 4 7.56 10.99 -21.49
N ARG A 5 7.83 10.32 -22.63
CA ARG A 5 6.93 9.27 -23.14
C ARG A 5 6.88 8.06 -22.20
N ALA A 6 8.02 7.69 -21.59
CA ALA A 6 8.08 6.61 -20.62
C ALA A 6 7.31 6.99 -19.35
N VAL A 7 7.44 8.23 -18.87
CA VAL A 7 6.66 8.73 -17.73
C VAL A 7 5.16 8.70 -18.02
N LEU A 8 4.74 9.24 -19.17
CA LEU A 8 3.32 9.25 -19.55
C LEU A 8 2.73 7.84 -19.68
N LYS A 9 3.48 6.90 -20.26
CA LYS A 9 3.06 5.49 -20.32
C LYS A 9 2.89 4.90 -18.92
N THR A 10 3.82 5.17 -18.02
CA THR A 10 3.77 4.72 -16.63
C THR A 10 2.54 5.27 -15.91
N LEU A 11 2.28 6.57 -16.05
CA LEU A 11 1.11 7.22 -15.45
C LEU A 11 -0.21 6.69 -16.03
N ALA A 12 -0.27 6.43 -17.34
CA ALA A 12 -1.46 5.86 -17.98
C ALA A 12 -1.80 4.46 -17.44
N VAL A 13 -0.79 3.65 -17.12
CA VAL A 13 -1.00 2.33 -16.48
C VAL A 13 -1.29 2.47 -14.99
N ALA A 14 -0.69 3.44 -14.30
CA ALA A 14 -0.91 3.67 -12.87
C ALA A 14 -2.30 4.19 -12.54
N LEU A 15 -2.88 5.02 -13.43
CA LEU A 15 -4.15 5.69 -13.20
C LEU A 15 -5.31 4.72 -12.88
N PRO A 16 -5.55 3.63 -13.64
CA PRO A 16 -6.60 2.65 -13.30
C PRO A 16 -6.42 2.03 -11.90
N PHE A 17 -5.19 1.71 -11.50
CA PHE A 17 -4.91 1.19 -10.16
C PHE A 17 -5.19 2.22 -9.07
N GLY A 18 -4.73 3.45 -9.26
CA GLY A 18 -4.98 4.53 -8.32
C GLY A 18 -6.46 4.87 -8.19
N LEU A 19 -7.20 4.94 -9.32
CA LEU A 19 -8.64 5.16 -9.31
C LEU A 19 -9.39 4.00 -8.65
N ALA A 20 -9.01 2.75 -8.90
CA ALA A 20 -9.60 1.60 -8.23
C ALA A 20 -9.37 1.67 -6.71
N ALA A 21 -8.16 1.99 -6.27
CA ALA A 21 -7.86 2.20 -4.85
C ALA A 21 -8.70 3.32 -4.25
N PHE A 22 -8.80 4.47 -4.93
CA PHE A 22 -9.63 5.60 -4.49
C PHE A 22 -11.12 5.23 -4.39
N ILE A 23 -11.67 4.55 -5.40
CA ILE A 23 -13.08 4.14 -5.43
C ILE A 23 -13.39 3.17 -4.29
N CYS A 24 -12.47 2.26 -3.94
CA CYS A 24 -12.66 1.36 -2.81
C CYS A 24 -12.92 2.12 -1.51
N VAL A 25 -12.15 3.15 -1.24
CA VAL A 25 -12.29 3.93 -0.01
C VAL A 25 -13.47 4.90 -0.09
N TYR A 26 -13.57 5.68 -1.17
CA TYR A 26 -14.65 6.64 -1.38
C TYR A 26 -16.03 5.96 -1.39
N GLY A 27 -16.12 4.78 -2.01
CA GLY A 27 -17.33 3.96 -2.05
C GLY A 27 -17.58 3.14 -0.78
N SER A 28 -16.73 3.27 0.25
CA SER A 28 -16.83 2.49 1.49
C SER A 28 -16.93 0.97 1.22
N LEU A 29 -16.16 0.48 0.23
CA LEU A 29 -16.11 -0.94 -0.12
C LEU A 29 -15.27 -1.66 0.94
N THR A 30 -15.90 -1.98 2.07
CA THR A 30 -15.25 -2.69 3.16
C THR A 30 -15.76 -4.12 3.25
N ALA A 31 -14.88 -5.02 3.68
CA ALA A 31 -15.21 -6.40 3.98
C ALA A 31 -14.75 -6.74 5.40
N SER A 32 -15.64 -7.34 6.18
CA SER A 32 -15.25 -7.86 7.50
C SER A 32 -14.43 -9.14 7.32
N ILE A 33 -13.29 -9.22 7.99
CA ILE A 33 -12.47 -10.44 7.99
C ILE A 33 -13.08 -11.40 9.03
N PRO A 34 -13.61 -12.55 8.61
CA PRO A 34 -14.30 -13.46 9.51
C PRO A 34 -13.46 -13.87 10.72
N GLY A 35 -14.04 -13.79 11.92
CA GLY A 35 -13.40 -14.22 13.17
C GLY A 35 -12.38 -13.22 13.77
N THR A 36 -12.21 -12.03 13.18
CA THR A 36 -11.18 -11.07 13.66
C THR A 36 -11.74 -9.76 14.20
N GLY A 37 -12.99 -9.41 13.85
CA GLY A 37 -13.53 -8.07 14.13
C GLY A 37 -12.88 -6.92 13.33
N VAL A 38 -11.95 -7.23 12.45
CA VAL A 38 -11.27 -6.25 11.57
C VAL A 38 -12.05 -6.10 10.28
N THR A 39 -12.23 -4.86 9.84
CA THR A 39 -12.70 -4.54 8.48
C THR A 39 -11.52 -4.12 7.62
N THR A 40 -11.48 -4.61 6.40
CA THR A 40 -10.50 -4.22 5.38
C THR A 40 -11.20 -3.67 4.15
N ASP A 41 -10.52 -2.86 3.40
CA ASP A 41 -10.94 -2.46 2.06
C ASP A 41 -9.95 -3.01 1.01
N PRO A 42 -10.38 -3.25 -0.23
CA PRO A 42 -9.49 -3.80 -1.27
C PRO A 42 -8.50 -2.80 -1.84
N ARG A 43 -8.45 -1.57 -1.32
CA ARG A 43 -7.55 -0.50 -1.76
C ARG A 43 -6.10 -0.96 -1.86
N GLU A 44 -5.65 -1.67 -0.83
CA GLU A 44 -4.25 -2.09 -0.72
C GLU A 44 -3.84 -3.13 -1.77
N ILE A 45 -4.79 -3.91 -2.29
CA ILE A 45 -4.55 -4.82 -3.41
C ILE A 45 -4.15 -4.03 -4.65
N PHE A 46 -4.91 -2.96 -4.97
CA PHE A 46 -4.63 -2.11 -6.13
C PHE A 46 -3.40 -1.24 -5.92
N ALA A 47 -3.22 -0.69 -4.73
CA ALA A 47 -2.09 0.15 -4.40
C ALA A 47 -0.76 -0.61 -4.51
N THR A 48 -0.67 -1.78 -3.91
CA THR A 48 0.56 -2.58 -3.89
C THR A 48 0.90 -3.16 -5.27
N LEU A 49 -0.07 -3.76 -5.98
CA LEU A 49 0.15 -4.29 -7.33
C LEU A 49 0.49 -3.18 -8.32
N GLY A 50 -0.29 -2.10 -8.33
CA GLY A 50 -0.08 -0.99 -9.23
C GLY A 50 1.28 -0.34 -9.05
N ALA A 51 1.68 -0.07 -7.82
CA ALA A 51 2.98 0.52 -7.50
C ALA A 51 4.15 -0.40 -7.90
N ALA A 52 4.04 -1.71 -7.64
CA ALA A 52 5.06 -2.68 -8.02
C ALA A 52 5.35 -2.68 -9.53
N PHE A 53 4.33 -2.53 -10.36
CA PHE A 53 4.49 -2.57 -11.82
C PHE A 53 4.84 -1.23 -12.45
N THR A 54 4.35 -0.13 -11.93
CA THR A 54 4.43 1.18 -12.59
C THR A 54 5.65 2.01 -12.20
N GLY A 55 6.38 1.61 -11.15
CA GLY A 55 7.58 2.31 -10.72
C GLY A 55 7.31 3.65 -10.02
N PRO A 56 8.35 4.47 -9.77
CA PRO A 56 8.24 5.61 -8.85
C PRO A 56 7.17 6.63 -9.22
N TRP A 57 7.06 7.00 -10.49
CA TRP A 57 6.07 7.98 -10.94
C TRP A 57 4.64 7.47 -10.83
N GLY A 58 4.43 6.19 -11.18
CA GLY A 58 3.13 5.56 -10.98
C GLY A 58 2.80 5.35 -9.51
N ALA A 59 3.79 4.98 -8.71
CA ALA A 59 3.64 4.82 -7.26
C ALA A 59 3.23 6.13 -6.57
N LEU A 60 3.82 7.27 -6.97
CA LEU A 60 3.40 8.58 -6.48
C LEU A 60 1.92 8.85 -6.78
N LEU A 61 1.49 8.65 -8.03
CA LEU A 61 0.08 8.85 -8.41
C LEU A 61 -0.85 7.92 -7.63
N ILE A 62 -0.51 6.64 -7.55
CA ILE A 62 -1.31 5.63 -6.83
C ILE A 62 -1.38 5.96 -5.34
N GLY A 63 -0.25 6.28 -4.71
CA GLY A 63 -0.19 6.62 -3.29
C GLY A 63 -1.02 7.85 -2.94
N VAL A 64 -0.98 8.90 -3.78
CA VAL A 64 -1.82 10.09 -3.62
C VAL A 64 -3.30 9.71 -3.73
N LEU A 65 -3.71 8.98 -4.76
CA LEU A 65 -5.11 8.59 -4.95
C LEU A 65 -5.60 7.64 -3.84
N ALA A 66 -4.79 6.66 -3.45
CA ALA A 66 -5.14 5.72 -2.37
C ALA A 66 -5.29 6.41 -1.01
N GLY A 67 -4.48 7.44 -0.73
CA GLY A 67 -4.52 8.18 0.53
C GLY A 67 -5.40 9.42 0.54
N SER A 68 -6.00 9.81 -0.60
CA SER A 68 -6.68 11.11 -0.74
C SER A 68 -8.09 11.14 -0.14
N TYR A 69 -8.63 10.04 0.29
CA TYR A 69 -9.88 9.99 1.04
C TYR A 69 -9.69 9.27 2.37
N ASP A 70 -10.13 9.91 3.44
CA ASP A 70 -10.18 9.36 4.79
C ASP A 70 -11.48 9.85 5.44
N PRO A 71 -12.27 8.99 6.07
CA PRO A 71 -13.51 9.40 6.76
C PRO A 71 -13.26 10.32 7.94
N MET A 72 -12.01 10.42 8.44
CA MET A 72 -11.65 11.35 9.52
C MET A 72 -11.12 12.68 8.96
N PRO A 73 -11.87 13.79 9.07
CA PRO A 73 -11.41 15.09 8.61
C PRO A 73 -10.09 15.49 9.29
N GLY A 74 -9.14 15.94 8.47
CA GLY A 74 -7.82 16.39 8.94
C GLY A 74 -6.76 15.30 8.96
N PHE A 75 -7.11 14.03 8.71
CA PHE A 75 -6.17 12.92 8.70
C PHE A 75 -5.49 12.72 7.33
N TYR A 76 -6.01 13.34 6.28
CA TYR A 76 -5.50 13.20 4.90
C TYR A 76 -3.98 13.34 4.74
N PRO A 77 -3.30 14.33 5.33
CA PRO A 77 -1.86 14.48 5.10
C PRO A 77 -1.07 13.24 5.57
N ALA A 78 -1.43 12.68 6.72
CA ALA A 78 -0.78 11.48 7.25
C ALA A 78 -1.09 10.25 6.39
N THR A 79 -2.36 10.09 5.98
CA THR A 79 -2.80 8.98 5.13
C THR A 79 -2.15 9.04 3.75
N ILE A 80 -2.16 10.20 3.09
CA ILE A 80 -1.49 10.40 1.78
C ILE A 80 0.00 10.09 1.91
N THR A 81 0.67 10.62 2.94
CA THR A 81 2.10 10.41 3.13
C THR A 81 2.43 8.93 3.34
N ALA A 82 1.63 8.22 4.15
CA ALA A 82 1.79 6.80 4.39
C ALA A 82 1.65 5.97 3.10
N HIS A 83 0.59 6.22 2.31
CA HIS A 83 0.36 5.50 1.05
C HIS A 83 1.40 5.83 -0.01
N VAL A 84 1.85 7.10 -0.10
CA VAL A 84 2.93 7.49 -1.01
C VAL A 84 4.24 6.80 -0.63
N ALA A 85 4.59 6.81 0.65
CA ALA A 85 5.80 6.14 1.14
C ALA A 85 5.75 4.62 0.89
N GLY A 86 4.61 3.99 1.20
CA GLY A 86 4.38 2.57 0.94
C GLY A 86 4.43 2.22 -0.54
N ALA A 87 3.77 2.99 -1.40
CA ALA A 87 3.78 2.77 -2.84
C ALA A 87 5.18 2.92 -3.44
N LEU A 88 5.96 3.92 -3.01
CA LEU A 88 7.36 4.06 -3.40
C LEU A 88 8.21 2.87 -2.94
N TRP A 89 8.00 2.41 -1.70
CA TRP A 89 8.64 1.18 -1.22
C TRP A 89 8.33 0.00 -2.13
N MET A 90 7.05 -0.23 -2.45
CA MET A 90 6.63 -1.31 -3.33
C MET A 90 7.29 -1.23 -4.71
N ALA A 91 7.34 -0.03 -5.32
CA ALA A 91 7.98 0.17 -6.61
C ALA A 91 9.45 -0.25 -6.59
N PHE A 92 10.24 0.31 -5.68
CA PHE A 92 11.68 0.05 -5.62
C PHE A 92 12.00 -1.37 -5.16
N ALA A 93 11.37 -1.82 -4.08
CA ALA A 93 11.68 -3.10 -3.48
C ALA A 93 11.20 -4.27 -4.34
N TYR A 94 10.04 -4.18 -5.02
CA TYR A 94 9.59 -5.21 -5.94
C TYR A 94 10.63 -5.47 -7.04
N LYS A 95 11.09 -4.42 -7.72
CA LYS A 95 12.11 -4.57 -8.78
C LYS A 95 13.41 -5.15 -8.25
N LYS A 96 13.94 -4.57 -7.18
CA LYS A 96 15.31 -4.85 -6.69
C LYS A 96 15.40 -6.10 -5.82
N LEU A 97 14.39 -6.35 -5.00
CA LEU A 97 14.43 -7.41 -3.99
C LEU A 97 13.65 -8.66 -4.40
N VAL A 98 12.66 -8.53 -5.29
CA VAL A 98 11.80 -9.65 -5.69
C VAL A 98 12.01 -10.02 -7.15
N PHE A 99 11.71 -9.12 -8.08
CA PHE A 99 11.68 -9.44 -9.49
C PHE A 99 13.06 -9.79 -10.08
N GLU A 100 14.11 -9.02 -9.72
CA GLU A 100 15.47 -9.24 -10.22
C GLU A 100 16.15 -10.46 -9.56
N LYS A 101 15.76 -10.82 -8.32
CA LYS A 101 16.44 -11.87 -7.55
C LYS A 101 15.75 -13.22 -7.56
N PHE A 102 14.41 -13.23 -7.56
CA PHE A 102 13.64 -14.45 -7.40
C PHE A 102 12.83 -14.79 -8.64
N SER A 103 13.31 -15.77 -9.41
CA SER A 103 12.60 -16.27 -10.59
C SER A 103 11.87 -17.59 -10.35
N SER A 104 11.99 -18.17 -9.15
CA SER A 104 11.54 -19.50 -8.76
C SER A 104 10.40 -19.48 -7.72
N TRP A 105 10.19 -20.58 -7.02
CA TRP A 105 9.24 -20.71 -5.91
C TRP A 105 9.45 -19.70 -4.77
N LEU A 106 10.66 -19.15 -4.61
CA LEU A 106 10.96 -18.11 -3.63
C LEU A 106 10.32 -16.74 -3.97
N PHE A 107 9.83 -16.56 -5.19
CA PHE A 107 9.16 -15.32 -5.59
C PHE A 107 7.97 -14.99 -4.69
N PHE A 108 7.11 -15.96 -4.41
CA PHE A 108 5.90 -15.74 -3.62
C PHE A 108 6.18 -15.46 -2.14
N PRO A 109 7.03 -16.23 -1.43
CA PRO A 109 7.47 -15.86 -0.09
C PRO A 109 8.12 -14.47 -0.02
N ALA A 110 8.94 -14.11 -1.01
CA ALA A 110 9.55 -12.79 -1.07
C ALA A 110 8.51 -11.68 -1.28
N TRP A 111 7.48 -11.93 -2.11
CA TRP A 111 6.34 -11.02 -2.28
C TRP A 111 5.56 -10.81 -0.98
N ILE A 112 5.25 -11.89 -0.25
CA ILE A 112 4.57 -11.82 1.05
C ILE A 112 5.41 -10.99 2.04
N GLY A 113 6.71 -11.24 2.11
CA GLY A 113 7.63 -10.46 2.93
C GLY A 113 7.66 -8.97 2.53
N LEU A 114 7.57 -8.67 1.25
CA LEU A 114 7.51 -7.30 0.73
C LEU A 114 6.25 -6.57 1.21
N ILE A 115 5.09 -7.24 1.15
CA ILE A 115 3.82 -6.71 1.67
C ILE A 115 3.89 -6.51 3.19
N ALA A 116 4.46 -7.45 3.93
CA ALA A 116 4.62 -7.29 5.38
C ALA A 116 5.46 -6.05 5.73
N VAL A 117 6.56 -5.81 5.00
CA VAL A 117 7.36 -4.60 5.19
C VAL A 117 6.62 -3.34 4.73
N TYR A 118 5.81 -3.42 3.67
CA TYR A 118 4.94 -2.33 3.25
C TYR A 118 4.05 -1.84 4.40
N TYR A 119 3.35 -2.74 5.09
CA TYR A 119 2.48 -2.39 6.21
C TYR A 119 3.27 -2.01 7.45
N PHE A 120 4.06 -2.93 8.01
CA PHE A 120 4.68 -2.79 9.33
C PHE A 120 5.92 -1.90 9.33
N GLY A 121 6.67 -1.88 8.24
CA GLY A 121 7.91 -1.12 8.14
C GLY A 121 7.74 0.27 7.56
N VAL A 122 6.66 0.54 6.81
CA VAL A 122 6.50 1.81 6.10
C VAL A 122 5.15 2.47 6.42
N CYS A 123 4.02 1.89 6.00
CA CYS A 123 2.74 2.59 6.07
C CYS A 123 2.32 2.92 7.50
N ILE A 124 2.31 1.93 8.39
CA ILE A 124 1.89 2.14 9.79
C ILE A 124 2.82 3.10 10.53
N PRO A 125 4.16 2.96 10.49
CA PRO A 125 5.04 3.94 11.11
C PRO A 125 4.84 5.36 10.58
N VAL A 126 4.78 5.54 9.26
CA VAL A 126 4.59 6.86 8.64
C VAL A 126 3.24 7.46 9.03
N LEU A 127 2.17 6.64 9.09
CA LEU A 127 0.84 7.07 9.50
C LEU A 127 0.83 7.54 10.96
N VAL A 128 1.34 6.73 11.89
CA VAL A 128 1.35 7.03 13.32
C VAL A 128 2.21 8.26 13.63
N PHE A 129 3.43 8.30 13.09
CA PHE A 129 4.31 9.45 13.30
C PHE A 129 3.79 10.70 12.58
N GLY A 130 3.21 10.58 11.39
CA GLY A 130 2.56 11.68 10.69
C GLY A 130 1.39 12.26 11.49
N ALA A 131 0.54 11.39 12.07
CA ALA A 131 -0.54 11.80 12.95
C ALA A 131 -0.04 12.50 14.22
N SER A 132 1.06 12.02 14.80
CA SER A 132 1.63 12.56 16.05
C SER A 132 2.20 13.99 15.91
N LEU A 133 2.39 14.47 14.67
CA LEU A 133 2.76 15.87 14.43
C LEU A 133 1.64 16.85 14.76
N SER A 134 0.40 16.38 14.89
CA SER A 134 -0.75 17.16 15.36
C SER A 134 -1.33 16.50 16.63
N PRO A 135 -0.99 16.98 17.83
CA PRO A 135 -1.44 16.37 19.10
C PRO A 135 -2.96 16.21 19.19
N ASP A 136 -3.73 17.20 18.75
CA ASP A 136 -5.20 17.16 18.77
C ASP A 136 -5.77 16.09 17.81
N LEU A 137 -5.14 15.91 16.66
CA LEU A 137 -5.51 14.90 15.71
C LEU A 137 -5.14 13.51 16.24
N PHE A 138 -3.93 13.39 16.78
CA PHE A 138 -3.45 12.14 17.34
C PHE A 138 -4.34 11.65 18.48
N ALA A 139 -4.68 12.54 19.43
CA ALA A 139 -5.56 12.20 20.55
C ALA A 139 -6.99 11.81 20.11
N ARG A 140 -7.49 12.36 19.00
CA ARG A 140 -8.79 11.94 18.44
C ARG A 140 -8.77 10.54 17.81
N VAL A 141 -7.66 10.19 17.18
CA VAL A 141 -7.52 8.91 16.47
C VAL A 141 -7.06 7.79 17.41
N PHE A 142 -6.18 8.12 18.33
CA PHE A 142 -5.57 7.21 19.28
C PHE A 142 -5.76 7.74 20.73
N PRO A 143 -6.99 7.75 21.24
CA PRO A 143 -7.26 8.26 22.58
C PRO A 143 -6.43 7.50 23.61
N ASP A 144 -5.82 8.24 24.53
CA ASP A 144 -5.03 7.73 25.65
C ASP A 144 -3.77 6.90 25.27
N ALA A 145 -3.41 6.84 23.97
CA ALA A 145 -2.25 6.11 23.52
C ALA A 145 -1.03 7.02 23.31
N THR A 146 0.15 6.50 23.61
CA THR A 146 1.41 7.08 23.11
C THR A 146 1.64 6.65 21.65
N PRO A 147 2.46 7.36 20.86
CA PRO A 147 2.78 6.92 19.50
C PRO A 147 3.33 5.49 19.41
N GLY A 148 4.11 5.07 20.41
CA GLY A 148 4.62 3.70 20.48
C GLY A 148 3.52 2.65 20.73
N GLN A 149 2.55 2.96 21.59
CA GLN A 149 1.39 2.10 21.83
C GLN A 149 0.49 2.04 20.59
N ALA A 150 0.16 3.17 19.99
CA ALA A 150 -0.62 3.23 18.75
C ALA A 150 0.03 2.41 17.61
N LEU A 151 1.35 2.50 17.46
CA LEU A 151 2.11 1.71 16.51
C LEU A 151 1.96 0.21 16.77
N LEU A 152 2.14 -0.22 18.03
CA LEU A 152 2.04 -1.62 18.42
C LEU A 152 0.63 -2.17 18.21
N ASP A 153 -0.39 -1.42 18.65
CA ASP A 153 -1.79 -1.81 18.56
C ASP A 153 -2.24 -1.94 17.10
N LEU A 154 -1.84 -1.00 16.22
CA LEU A 154 -2.08 -1.11 14.79
C LEU A 154 -1.37 -2.32 14.19
N CYS A 155 -0.11 -2.54 14.53
CA CYS A 155 0.61 -3.72 14.03
C CYS A 155 -0.06 -5.03 14.45
N ILE A 156 -0.60 -5.10 15.68
CA ILE A 156 -1.32 -6.29 16.14
C ILE A 156 -2.69 -6.42 15.46
N SER A 157 -3.41 -5.34 15.27
CA SER A 157 -4.77 -5.39 14.69
C SER A 157 -4.80 -5.65 13.18
N ILE A 158 -3.80 -5.19 12.43
CA ILE A 158 -3.81 -5.23 10.96
C ILE A 158 -3.35 -6.58 10.37
N TRP A 159 -2.82 -7.52 11.17
CA TRP A 159 -2.31 -8.80 10.69
C TRP A 159 -3.25 -9.55 9.73
N PRO A 160 -4.56 -9.64 10.01
CA PRO A 160 -5.47 -10.34 9.11
C PRO A 160 -5.54 -9.70 7.72
N GLU A 161 -5.48 -8.36 7.66
CA GLU A 161 -5.45 -7.63 6.39
C GLU A 161 -4.15 -7.87 5.63
N VAL A 162 -3.01 -7.85 6.31
CA VAL A 162 -1.70 -8.15 5.70
C VAL A 162 -1.69 -9.54 5.07
N ILE A 163 -2.22 -10.55 5.77
CA ILE A 163 -2.33 -11.91 5.24
C ILE A 163 -3.25 -11.93 4.01
N LEU A 164 -4.44 -11.33 4.12
CA LEU A 164 -5.42 -11.33 3.05
C LEU A 164 -4.89 -10.62 1.79
N THR A 165 -4.33 -9.42 1.93
CA THR A 165 -3.71 -8.67 0.84
C THR A 165 -2.57 -9.45 0.21
N SER A 166 -1.70 -10.05 1.03
CA SER A 166 -0.58 -10.88 0.54
C SER A 166 -1.06 -12.06 -0.29
N LEU A 167 -2.06 -12.80 0.19
CA LEU A 167 -2.59 -13.98 -0.50
C LEU A 167 -3.31 -13.61 -1.79
N ILE A 168 -4.18 -12.61 -1.75
CA ILE A 168 -4.93 -12.19 -2.94
C ILE A 168 -3.98 -11.68 -4.01
N THR A 169 -3.04 -10.82 -3.66
CA THR A 169 -2.07 -10.28 -4.62
C THR A 169 -1.10 -11.34 -5.14
N ALA A 170 -0.71 -12.33 -4.31
CA ALA A 170 0.07 -13.48 -4.75
C ALA A 170 -0.68 -14.34 -5.78
N VAL A 171 -2.00 -14.57 -5.57
CA VAL A 171 -2.85 -15.27 -6.54
C VAL A 171 -2.93 -14.49 -7.84
N PHE A 172 -3.17 -13.18 -7.80
CA PHE A 172 -3.14 -12.35 -9.01
C PHE A 172 -1.81 -12.45 -9.74
N LEU A 173 -0.70 -12.37 -9.02
CA LEU A 173 0.63 -12.53 -9.62
C LEU A 173 0.84 -13.93 -10.20
N ALA A 174 0.29 -14.99 -9.60
CA ALA A 174 0.39 -16.34 -10.14
C ALA A 174 -0.34 -16.47 -11.49
N LEU A 175 -1.48 -15.78 -11.65
CA LEU A 175 -2.28 -15.75 -12.88
C LEU A 175 -1.63 -14.92 -13.99
N ILE A 176 -0.79 -13.94 -13.65
CA ILE A 176 -0.11 -13.10 -14.64
C ILE A 176 1.10 -13.88 -15.23
N PRO A 177 1.22 -13.98 -16.57
CA PRO A 177 2.38 -14.60 -17.18
C PRO A 177 3.70 -13.94 -16.72
N LYS A 178 4.75 -14.73 -16.50
CA LYS A 178 6.04 -14.24 -15.99
C LYS A 178 6.58 -13.02 -16.77
N LYS A 179 6.41 -13.03 -18.09
CA LYS A 179 6.83 -11.91 -18.98
C LYS A 179 6.13 -10.59 -18.63
N SER A 180 4.87 -10.66 -18.20
CA SER A 180 4.04 -9.49 -17.87
C SER A 180 4.22 -8.99 -16.43
N ARG A 181 4.95 -9.73 -15.58
CA ARG A 181 5.27 -9.29 -14.22
C ARG A 181 6.44 -8.29 -14.18
N LYS A 182 7.08 -8.05 -15.33
CA LYS A 182 8.21 -7.11 -15.41
C LYS A 182 7.75 -5.69 -15.13
N PRO A 183 8.42 -4.96 -14.21
CA PRO A 183 8.16 -3.53 -14.01
C PRO A 183 8.36 -2.72 -15.30
N LEU A 184 7.55 -1.69 -15.48
CA LEU A 184 7.57 -0.83 -16.69
C LEU A 184 8.72 0.18 -16.73
N TRP A 185 9.57 0.22 -15.69
CA TRP A 185 10.61 1.24 -15.48
C TRP A 185 12.00 0.66 -15.25
#